data_ca6b34c6867b1592dbc7a8565d9a1619
#
_entry.id   ca6b34c6867b1592dbc7a8565d9a1619
#
_cell.length_a   1.000
_cell.length_b   1.000
_cell.length_c   1.000
_cell.angle_alpha   90.00
_cell.angle_beta   90.00
_cell.angle_gamma   90.00
#
_symmetry.space_group_name_H-M   'P 1'
#
loop_
_entity.id
_entity.type
_entity.pdbx_description
1 polymer ?
#
loop_
_entity_poly.entity_id
_entity_poly.type
_entity_poly.pdbx_seq_one_letter_code
_entity_poly.pdbx_strand_id
1 'polypeptide(L)'
;KPVVINFWATWCPPCIREMPDLANLARELGDDATIIGIAADSGPHVQKFTEKTPGIDFPLLMAGYKALNLSKQWGNEKGGLPFTVVLDAQGQIHWRHSGALDIEALRSMLKSGDLH
;
A
#
# COMPACT_ATOMS: atom_id res chain seq x y z
N LYS A 1 -1.57 -14.82 7.14
CA LYS A 1 -0.67 -14.28 6.11
C LYS A 1 -0.38 -12.80 6.36
N PRO A 2 0.75 -12.28 5.90
CA PRO A 2 1.07 -10.87 6.07
C PRO A 2 0.17 -9.97 5.22
N VAL A 3 0.01 -8.72 5.67
CA VAL A 3 -0.78 -7.71 4.96
C VAL A 3 0.09 -6.48 4.74
N VAL A 4 0.14 -6.03 3.49
CA VAL A 4 0.80 -4.78 3.11
C VAL A 4 -0.28 -3.71 2.96
N ILE A 5 -0.13 -2.62 3.67
CA ILE A 5 -1.05 -1.48 3.58
C ILE A 5 -0.27 -0.29 3.05
N ASN A 6 -0.66 0.18 1.87
CA ASN A 6 -0.03 1.30 1.20
C ASN A 6 -0.97 2.51 1.21
N PHE A 7 -0.56 3.56 1.92
CA PHE A 7 -1.29 4.83 1.92
C PHE A 7 -0.82 5.66 0.73
N TRP A 8 -1.76 6.10 -0.11
CA TRP A 8 -1.46 6.76 -1.37
C TRP A 8 -2.52 7.79 -1.73
N ALA A 9 -2.30 8.52 -2.82
CA ALA A 9 -3.29 9.42 -3.38
C ALA A 9 -3.03 9.61 -4.88
N THR A 10 -4.07 9.99 -5.63
CA THR A 10 -3.96 10.24 -7.06
C THR A 10 -3.14 11.50 -7.37
N TRP A 11 -3.03 12.41 -6.40
CA TRP A 11 -2.25 13.66 -6.53
C TRP A 11 -0.79 13.49 -6.09
N CYS A 12 -0.35 12.29 -5.82
CA CYS A 12 0.99 11.96 -5.32
C CYS A 12 1.77 11.22 -6.42
N PRO A 13 2.70 11.89 -7.14
CA PRO A 13 3.41 11.24 -8.25
C PRO A 13 4.19 9.97 -7.87
N PRO A 14 4.96 9.94 -6.76
CA PRO A 14 5.63 8.69 -6.38
C PRO A 14 4.65 7.56 -6.10
N CYS A 15 3.47 7.86 -5.52
CA CYS A 15 2.43 6.87 -5.28
C CYS A 15 1.99 6.22 -6.59
N ILE A 16 1.69 7.06 -7.59
CA ILE A 16 1.21 6.61 -8.90
C ILE A 16 2.26 5.74 -9.60
N ARG A 17 3.53 6.13 -9.49
CA ARG A 17 4.61 5.40 -10.15
C ARG A 17 4.77 3.98 -9.63
N GLU A 18 4.49 3.72 -8.35
CA GLU A 18 4.69 2.39 -7.78
C GLU A 18 3.44 1.51 -7.83
N MET A 19 2.28 2.05 -8.20
CA MET A 19 1.05 1.25 -8.26
C MET A 19 1.13 0.04 -9.18
N PRO A 20 1.69 0.14 -10.40
CA PRO A 20 1.83 -1.04 -11.25
C PRO A 20 2.73 -2.11 -10.64
N ASP A 21 3.81 -1.72 -9.97
CA ASP A 21 4.72 -2.66 -9.32
C ASP A 21 4.04 -3.37 -8.15
N LEU A 22 3.23 -2.65 -7.37
CA LEU A 22 2.45 -3.24 -6.29
C LEU A 22 1.41 -4.22 -6.84
N ALA A 23 0.76 -3.88 -7.94
CA ALA A 23 -0.21 -4.76 -8.59
C ALA A 23 0.45 -6.05 -9.08
N ASN A 24 1.63 -5.94 -9.69
CA ASN A 24 2.38 -7.11 -10.15
C ASN A 24 2.80 -7.98 -8.96
N LEU A 25 3.26 -7.36 -7.88
CA LEU A 25 3.63 -8.08 -6.67
C LEU A 25 2.43 -8.79 -6.04
N ALA A 26 1.28 -8.15 -6.03
CA ALA A 26 0.05 -8.76 -5.50
C ALA A 26 -0.31 -10.04 -6.28
N ARG A 27 -0.21 -9.99 -7.60
CA ARG A 27 -0.48 -11.16 -8.45
C ARG A 27 0.55 -12.26 -8.21
N GLU A 28 1.82 -11.90 -8.08
CA GLU A 28 2.91 -12.84 -7.84
C GLU A 28 2.74 -13.57 -6.51
N LEU A 29 2.37 -12.85 -5.46
CA LEU A 29 2.24 -13.42 -4.11
C LEU A 29 0.95 -14.22 -3.93
N GLY A 30 -0.09 -13.90 -4.69
CA GLY A 30 -1.36 -14.63 -4.62
C GLY A 30 -1.90 -14.72 -3.19
N ASP A 31 -2.02 -15.94 -2.68
CA ASP A 31 -2.55 -16.18 -1.35
C ASP A 31 -1.49 -16.06 -0.24
N ASP A 32 -0.23 -15.83 -0.58
CA ASP A 32 0.85 -15.75 0.41
C ASP A 32 0.85 -14.43 1.18
N ALA A 33 0.30 -13.38 0.59
CA ALA A 33 0.19 -12.07 1.24
C ALA A 33 -0.96 -11.29 0.63
N THR A 34 -1.49 -10.34 1.39
CA THR A 34 -2.54 -9.42 0.91
C THR A 34 -1.95 -8.03 0.78
N ILE A 35 -2.24 -7.35 -0.34
CA ILE A 35 -1.88 -5.95 -0.53
C ILE A 35 -3.16 -5.13 -0.59
N ILE A 36 -3.21 -4.05 0.19
CA ILE A 36 -4.36 -3.14 0.25
C ILE A 36 -3.85 -1.72 0.10
N GLY A 37 -4.47 -0.94 -0.78
CA GLY A 37 -4.23 0.49 -0.86
C GLY A 37 -5.28 1.26 -0.10
N ILE A 38 -4.87 2.24 0.70
CA ILE A 38 -5.79 3.15 1.38
C ILE A 38 -5.54 4.55 0.83
N ALA A 39 -6.52 5.08 0.09
CA ALA A 39 -6.38 6.36 -0.57
C ALA A 39 -6.76 7.52 0.34
N ALA A 40 -5.85 8.48 0.49
CA ALA A 40 -6.13 9.78 1.09
C ALA A 40 -6.70 10.70 0.01
N ASP A 41 -7.86 10.31 -0.53
CA ASP A 41 -8.41 10.91 -1.73
C ASP A 41 -9.91 10.66 -1.81
N SER A 42 -10.56 11.29 -2.77
CA SER A 42 -11.99 11.08 -3.01
C SER A 42 -12.24 9.85 -3.87
N GLY A 43 -13.41 9.23 -3.67
CA GLY A 43 -13.84 8.11 -4.50
C GLY A 43 -13.81 8.40 -6.00
N PRO A 44 -14.37 9.56 -6.45
CA PRO A 44 -14.34 9.91 -7.87
C PRO A 44 -12.94 10.01 -8.47
N HIS A 45 -11.97 10.57 -7.73
CA HIS A 45 -10.59 10.65 -8.22
C HIS A 45 -9.95 9.27 -8.35
N VAL A 46 -10.17 8.41 -7.35
CA VAL A 46 -9.64 7.04 -7.38
C VAL A 46 -10.26 6.23 -8.52
N GLN A 47 -11.58 6.36 -8.71
CA GLN A 47 -12.27 5.68 -9.81
C GLN A 47 -11.71 6.10 -11.16
N LYS A 48 -11.50 7.41 -11.36
CA LYS A 48 -10.94 7.93 -12.60
C LYS A 48 -9.53 7.41 -12.85
N PHE A 49 -8.73 7.33 -11.79
CA PHE A 49 -7.39 6.77 -11.88
C PHE A 49 -7.43 5.29 -12.31
N THR A 50 -8.28 4.47 -11.69
CA THR A 50 -8.35 3.05 -12.01
C THR A 50 -8.88 2.80 -13.41
N GLU A 51 -9.79 3.63 -13.91
CA GLU A 51 -10.28 3.55 -15.27
C GLU A 51 -9.17 3.80 -16.31
N LYS A 52 -8.25 4.71 -15.98
CA LYS A 52 -7.13 5.07 -16.87
C LYS A 52 -5.92 4.18 -16.72
N THR A 53 -5.88 3.36 -15.66
CA THR A 53 -4.71 2.54 -15.33
C THR A 53 -5.15 1.10 -15.13
N PRO A 54 -5.42 0.37 -16.23
CA PRO A 54 -5.82 -1.03 -16.12
C PRO A 54 -4.72 -1.86 -15.47
N GLY A 55 -5.12 -2.90 -14.75
CA GLY A 55 -4.20 -3.80 -14.07
C GLY A 55 -3.98 -3.50 -12.60
N ILE A 56 -4.57 -2.44 -12.06
CA ILE A 56 -4.56 -2.18 -10.63
C ILE A 56 -5.76 -2.91 -10.04
N ASP A 57 -5.55 -4.18 -9.71
CA ASP A 57 -6.63 -5.09 -9.31
C ASP A 57 -6.56 -5.55 -7.86
N PHE A 58 -5.64 -5.02 -7.05
CA PHE A 58 -5.67 -5.27 -5.62
C PHE A 58 -6.66 -4.30 -4.94
N PRO A 59 -7.18 -4.65 -3.74
CA PRO A 59 -8.21 -3.83 -3.09
C PRO A 59 -7.74 -2.40 -2.81
N LEU A 60 -8.58 -1.44 -3.16
CA LEU A 60 -8.35 -0.02 -2.89
C LEU A 60 -9.49 0.51 -2.04
N LEU A 61 -9.16 1.00 -0.84
CA LEU A 61 -10.11 1.61 0.08
C LEU A 61 -9.95 3.12 0.01
N MET A 62 -11.07 3.84 0.05
CA MET A 62 -11.08 5.29 0.05
C MET A 62 -11.43 5.79 1.45
N ALA A 63 -10.55 6.56 2.06
CA ALA A 63 -10.76 7.07 3.41
C ALA A 63 -10.67 8.60 3.51
N GLY A 64 -10.46 9.29 2.39
CA GLY A 64 -10.32 10.73 2.38
C GLY A 64 -9.20 11.19 3.30
N TYR A 65 -9.37 12.33 3.94
CA TYR A 65 -8.35 12.85 4.84
C TYR A 65 -8.16 12.02 6.10
N LYS A 66 -9.11 11.16 6.45
CA LYS A 66 -8.97 10.24 7.59
C LYS A 66 -7.82 9.25 7.37
N ALA A 67 -7.49 8.96 6.11
CA ALA A 67 -6.36 8.09 5.80
C ALA A 67 -5.05 8.66 6.34
N LEU A 68 -4.86 9.97 6.23
CA LEU A 68 -3.64 10.62 6.75
C LEU A 68 -3.55 10.50 8.28
N ASN A 69 -4.67 10.69 8.97
CA ASN A 69 -4.70 10.54 10.42
C ASN A 69 -4.40 9.11 10.84
N LEU A 70 -4.96 8.13 10.14
CA LEU A 70 -4.68 6.73 10.40
C LEU A 70 -3.21 6.40 10.18
N SER A 71 -2.63 6.90 9.09
CA SER A 71 -1.22 6.67 8.80
C SER A 71 -0.32 7.23 9.91
N LYS A 72 -0.68 8.40 10.47
CA LYS A 72 0.07 8.98 11.58
C LYS A 72 0.00 8.13 12.84
N GLN A 73 -1.17 7.55 13.13
CA GLN A 73 -1.32 6.62 14.25
C GLN A 73 -0.44 5.38 14.07
N TRP A 74 -0.14 5.00 12.83
CA TRP A 74 0.67 3.83 12.52
C TRP A 74 2.16 4.18 12.30
N GLY A 75 2.56 5.40 12.62
CA GLY A 75 3.96 5.79 12.65
C GLY A 75 4.43 6.73 11.55
N ASN A 76 3.52 7.25 10.73
CA ASN A 76 3.85 8.23 9.70
C ASN A 76 3.96 9.62 10.32
N GLU A 77 5.08 9.89 10.97
CA GLU A 77 5.27 11.12 11.74
C GLU A 77 5.17 12.38 10.88
N LYS A 78 5.68 12.32 9.66
CA LYS A 78 5.72 13.48 8.75
C LYS A 78 4.45 13.67 7.96
N GLY A 79 3.56 12.67 7.92
CA GLY A 79 2.29 12.75 7.21
C GLY A 79 2.41 12.74 5.69
N GLY A 80 3.58 12.43 5.14
CA GLY A 80 3.77 12.37 3.69
C GLY A 80 3.28 11.06 3.08
N LEU A 81 3.19 11.03 1.75
CA LEU A 81 2.81 9.86 0.97
C LEU A 81 3.88 9.57 -0.09
N PRO A 82 4.07 8.33 -0.51
CA PRO A 82 3.42 7.13 0.02
C PRO A 82 3.95 6.77 1.40
N PHE A 83 3.14 6.05 2.16
CA PHE A 83 3.54 5.46 3.44
C PHE A 83 3.05 4.03 3.46
N THR A 84 3.93 3.09 3.80
CA THR A 84 3.62 1.67 3.73
C THR A 84 3.88 0.99 5.06
N VAL A 85 2.96 0.12 5.44
CA VAL A 85 3.05 -0.68 6.66
C VAL A 85 2.89 -2.15 6.28
N VAL A 86 3.72 -3.00 6.88
CA VAL A 86 3.58 -4.45 6.73
C VAL A 86 3.17 -5.03 8.08
N LEU A 87 2.02 -5.71 8.08
CA LEU A 87 1.53 -6.42 9.25
C LEU A 87 1.89 -7.91 9.12
N ASP A 88 2.30 -8.52 10.23
CA ASP A 88 2.53 -9.97 10.25
C ASP A 88 1.20 -10.74 10.30
N ALA A 89 1.28 -12.07 10.33
CA ALA A 89 0.08 -12.92 10.35
C ALA A 89 -0.77 -12.73 11.60
N GLN A 90 -0.21 -12.17 12.66
CA GLN A 90 -0.93 -11.86 13.90
C GLN A 90 -1.50 -10.46 13.92
N GLY A 91 -1.32 -9.69 12.83
CA GLY A 91 -1.85 -8.33 12.71
C GLY A 91 -0.99 -7.26 13.38
N GLN A 92 0.23 -7.61 13.75
CA GLN A 92 1.15 -6.63 14.36
C GLN A 92 2.02 -5.97 13.32
N ILE A 93 2.35 -4.69 13.53
CA ILE A 93 3.20 -3.95 12.61
C ILE A 93 4.63 -4.49 12.70
N HIS A 94 5.09 -5.04 11.58
CA HIS A 94 6.44 -5.58 11.45
C HIS A 94 7.39 -4.56 10.83
N TRP A 95 6.90 -3.70 9.93
CA TRP A 95 7.74 -2.80 9.15
C TRP A 95 6.96 -1.57 8.71
N ARG A 96 7.62 -0.42 8.70
CA ARG A 96 7.07 0.85 8.22
C ARG A 96 8.06 1.49 7.26
N HIS A 97 7.56 2.17 6.25
CA HIS A 97 8.43 2.88 5.32
C HIS A 97 7.75 4.16 4.82
N SER A 98 8.45 5.27 4.91
CA SER A 98 8.01 6.56 4.36
C SER A 98 8.69 6.78 3.01
N GLY A 99 7.91 7.17 2.01
CA GLY A 99 8.42 7.44 0.68
C GLY A 99 8.34 6.24 -0.25
N ALA A 100 8.95 6.37 -1.42
CA ALA A 100 8.89 5.34 -2.48
C ALA A 100 9.47 4.02 -1.99
N LEU A 101 8.82 2.94 -2.39
CA LEU A 101 9.20 1.58 -1.98
C LEU A 101 10.35 1.04 -2.83
N ASP A 102 11.21 0.25 -2.18
CA ASP A 102 12.06 -0.71 -2.86
C ASP A 102 11.24 -2.00 -2.99
N ILE A 103 10.68 -2.24 -4.16
CA ILE A 103 9.79 -3.40 -4.40
C ILE A 103 10.52 -4.72 -4.20
N GLU A 104 11.81 -4.79 -4.55
CA GLU A 104 12.59 -6.01 -4.36
C GLU A 104 12.78 -6.32 -2.88
N ALA A 105 13.06 -5.30 -2.07
CA ALA A 105 13.18 -5.48 -0.63
C ALA A 105 11.85 -5.93 -0.01
N LEU A 106 10.75 -5.34 -0.46
CA LEU A 106 9.42 -5.72 0.00
C LEU A 106 9.10 -7.17 -0.39
N ARG A 107 9.39 -7.54 -1.63
CA ARG A 107 9.20 -8.91 -2.12
C ARG A 107 9.95 -9.92 -1.26
N SER A 108 11.22 -9.64 -0.98
CA SER A 108 12.07 -10.53 -0.18
C SER A 108 11.51 -10.68 1.24
N MET A 109 11.07 -9.59 1.84
CA MET A 109 10.48 -9.62 3.18
C MET A 109 9.24 -10.50 3.21
N LEU A 110 8.35 -10.36 2.24
CA LEU A 110 7.10 -11.10 2.20
C LEU A 110 7.29 -12.58 1.91
N LYS A 111 8.40 -12.94 1.28
CA LYS A 111 8.74 -14.35 0.97
C LYS A 111 9.59 -15.02 2.04
N SER A 112 10.06 -14.26 3.03
CA SER A 112 11.02 -14.78 4.02
C SER A 112 10.44 -15.83 4.96
N GLY A 113 9.15 -15.86 5.15
CA GLY A 113 8.50 -16.75 6.11
C GLY A 113 8.44 -16.21 7.53
N ASP A 114 9.18 -15.16 7.85
CA ASP A 114 9.21 -14.59 9.20
C ASP A 114 7.88 -13.94 9.59
N LEU A 115 7.06 -13.59 8.61
CA LEU A 115 5.79 -12.89 8.81
C LEU A 115 4.58 -13.81 8.84
N HIS A 116 4.78 -15.09 8.62
CA HIS A 116 3.70 -16.07 8.52
C HIS A 116 3.39 -16.83 9.82
#